data_672524c1b44ebe9ce48cc59f91c2134d
#
_entry.id   672524c1b44ebe9ce48cc59f91c2134d
#
_cell.length_a   1.000
_cell.length_b   1.000
_cell.length_c   1.000
_cell.angle_alpha   90.00
_cell.angle_beta   90.00
_cell.angle_gamma   90.00
#
_symmetry.space_group_name_H-M   'P 1'
#
loop_
_entity.id
_entity.type
_entity.pdbx_description
1 polymer ?
#
loop_
_entity_poly.entity_id
_entity_poly.type
_entity_poly.pdbx_seq_one_letter_code
_entity_poly.pdbx_strand_id
1 'polypeptide(L)'
;MMGGLENNDSSVGAYATRPEDYDAYSFYLEPLIRTYHGIEGNTKQEHDWNIPVGKYLLTNINPDLKEVSMRARVARNVAGWNLPPKMNKEERLKFENTMVDIFDKFGLPGKYHSLTPDHKNFISNGDADKLRDKHFLFNDMTTDNHLTSSGVASDWPFGRGIWVS
;
A
#
# COMPACT_ATOMS: atom_id res chain seq x y z
N MET A 1 11.42 3.37 -13.88
CA MET A 1 11.20 3.28 -15.34
C MET A 1 11.12 1.85 -15.87
N MET A 2 11.76 0.86 -15.23
CA MET A 2 11.70 -0.55 -15.68
C MET A 2 10.25 -1.07 -15.78
N GLY A 3 9.38 -0.68 -14.86
CA GLY A 3 7.98 -1.10 -14.89
C GLY A 3 7.29 -0.88 -16.23
N GLY A 4 7.43 0.33 -16.80
CA GLY A 4 6.82 0.65 -18.10
C GLY A 4 7.58 0.09 -19.30
N LEU A 5 8.89 -0.20 -19.15
CA LEU A 5 9.66 -0.83 -20.21
C LEU A 5 9.34 -2.33 -20.35
N GLU A 6 9.07 -2.98 -19.23
CA GLU A 6 8.74 -4.42 -19.16
C GLU A 6 7.23 -4.69 -19.29
N ASN A 7 6.39 -3.69 -19.02
CA ASN A 7 4.93 -3.82 -19.07
C ASN A 7 4.34 -2.66 -19.89
N ASN A 8 4.09 -2.88 -21.16
CA ASN A 8 3.56 -1.88 -22.09
C ASN A 8 2.12 -1.42 -21.75
N ASP A 9 1.43 -2.16 -20.90
CA ASP A 9 0.09 -1.86 -20.40
C ASP A 9 0.10 -1.07 -19.08
N SER A 10 1.28 -0.73 -18.55
CA SER A 10 1.40 0.12 -17.37
C SER A 10 0.91 1.54 -17.67
N SER A 11 -0.12 1.99 -16.94
CA SER A 11 -0.74 3.31 -17.14
C SER A 11 0.18 4.49 -16.81
N VAL A 12 1.16 4.30 -15.93
CA VAL A 12 2.10 5.36 -15.50
C VAL A 12 3.56 5.10 -15.89
N GLY A 13 3.95 3.85 -16.07
CA GLY A 13 5.27 3.43 -16.58
C GLY A 13 6.47 3.72 -15.69
N ALA A 14 6.34 4.52 -14.64
CA ALA A 14 7.42 4.91 -13.75
C ALA A 14 6.97 4.98 -12.30
N TYR A 15 7.90 4.67 -11.39
CA TYR A 15 7.68 4.72 -9.95
C TYR A 15 8.83 5.49 -9.29
N ALA A 16 8.48 6.43 -8.41
CA ALA A 16 9.44 7.04 -7.52
C ALA A 16 9.97 6.01 -6.52
N THR A 17 11.22 6.10 -6.16
CA THR A 17 11.88 5.17 -5.22
C THR A 17 12.15 5.82 -3.87
N ARG A 18 12.21 7.16 -3.85
CA ARG A 18 12.38 7.99 -2.68
C ARG A 18 11.46 9.21 -2.77
N PRO A 19 11.09 9.82 -1.65
CA PRO A 19 10.31 11.06 -1.67
C PRO A 19 10.99 12.18 -2.49
N GLU A 20 12.32 12.29 -2.41
CA GLU A 20 13.11 13.31 -3.12
C GLU A 20 13.10 13.15 -4.65
N ASP A 21 12.72 11.96 -5.15
CA ASP A 21 12.63 11.72 -6.59
C ASP A 21 11.53 12.58 -7.24
N TYR A 22 10.51 12.98 -6.48
CA TYR A 22 9.45 13.87 -6.99
C TYR A 22 10.00 15.26 -7.33
N ASP A 23 10.97 15.76 -6.58
CA ASP A 23 11.64 17.04 -6.85
C ASP A 23 12.74 16.87 -7.92
N ALA A 24 13.58 15.84 -7.76
CA ALA A 24 14.73 15.60 -8.64
C ALA A 24 14.31 15.29 -10.09
N TYR A 25 13.18 14.63 -10.27
CA TYR A 25 12.62 14.26 -11.58
C TYR A 25 11.29 14.95 -11.87
N SER A 26 11.08 16.14 -11.30
CA SER A 26 9.84 16.90 -11.47
C SER A 26 9.50 17.18 -12.93
N PHE A 27 10.52 17.42 -13.78
CA PHE A 27 10.32 17.64 -15.23
C PHE A 27 9.60 16.46 -15.92
N TYR A 28 9.68 15.26 -15.37
CA TYR A 28 9.03 14.06 -15.87
C TYR A 28 7.80 13.67 -15.05
N LEU A 29 7.94 13.64 -13.72
CA LEU A 29 6.88 13.15 -12.83
C LEU A 29 5.70 14.13 -12.73
N GLU A 30 5.95 15.43 -12.71
CA GLU A 30 4.88 16.43 -12.61
C GLU A 30 3.91 16.39 -13.79
N PRO A 31 4.35 16.43 -15.07
CA PRO A 31 3.47 16.26 -16.22
C PRO A 31 2.73 14.93 -16.23
N LEU A 32 3.42 13.84 -15.84
CA LEU A 32 2.82 12.51 -15.75
C LEU A 32 1.67 12.47 -14.77
N ILE A 33 1.90 12.97 -13.54
CA ILE A 33 0.89 13.01 -12.47
C ILE A 33 -0.30 13.86 -12.90
N ARG A 34 -0.07 15.05 -13.48
CA ARG A 34 -1.13 15.93 -13.96
C ARG A 34 -1.96 15.30 -15.05
N THR A 35 -1.32 14.68 -16.01
CA THR A 35 -2.01 13.97 -17.11
C THR A 35 -2.85 12.81 -16.58
N TYR A 36 -2.29 12.01 -15.69
CA TYR A 36 -2.97 10.85 -15.12
C TYR A 36 -4.21 11.24 -14.29
N HIS A 37 -4.11 12.32 -13.52
CA HIS A 37 -5.19 12.81 -12.67
C HIS A 37 -6.11 13.84 -13.33
N GLY A 38 -5.87 14.22 -14.59
CA GLY A 38 -6.65 15.25 -15.28
C GLY A 38 -6.56 16.63 -14.62
N ILE A 39 -5.39 16.98 -14.05
CA ILE A 39 -5.18 18.24 -13.34
C ILE A 39 -4.79 19.32 -14.35
N GLU A 40 -5.60 20.39 -14.45
CA GLU A 40 -5.32 21.54 -15.29
C GLU A 40 -4.61 22.66 -14.50
N GLY A 41 -3.78 23.41 -15.22
CA GLY A 41 -3.08 24.58 -14.68
C GLY A 41 -2.10 24.24 -13.54
N ASN A 42 -1.95 25.15 -12.57
CA ASN A 42 -1.04 25.04 -11.43
C ASN A 42 -1.75 24.62 -10.14
N THR A 43 -2.91 23.99 -10.23
CA THR A 43 -3.67 23.54 -9.06
C THR A 43 -2.83 22.56 -8.25
N LYS A 44 -2.73 22.82 -6.95
CA LYS A 44 -2.11 21.90 -5.99
C LYS A 44 -3.19 21.10 -5.29
N GLN A 45 -2.87 19.85 -4.98
CA GLN A 45 -3.74 19.05 -4.13
C GLN A 45 -3.64 19.56 -2.70
N GLU A 46 -4.77 19.97 -2.14
CA GLU A 46 -4.89 20.33 -0.73
C GLU A 46 -5.61 19.20 0.01
N HIS A 47 -5.04 18.79 1.14
CA HIS A 47 -5.69 17.81 2.01
C HIS A 47 -6.65 18.52 2.94
N ASP A 48 -7.94 18.23 2.82
CA ASP A 48 -8.94 18.65 3.79
C ASP A 48 -9.26 17.50 4.75
N TRP A 49 -8.73 17.57 5.96
CA TRP A 49 -9.02 16.64 7.04
C TRP A 49 -10.19 17.10 7.93
N ASN A 50 -10.71 18.31 7.68
CA ASN A 50 -11.85 18.84 8.39
C ASN A 50 -13.14 18.34 7.75
N ILE A 51 -13.58 17.16 8.14
CA ILE A 51 -14.88 16.62 7.70
C ILE A 51 -15.95 17.28 8.56
N PRO A 52 -16.78 18.19 8.00
CA PRO A 52 -17.86 18.81 8.76
C PRO A 52 -18.82 17.72 9.25
N VAL A 53 -19.05 17.72 10.56
CA VAL A 53 -20.01 16.77 11.17
C VAL A 53 -21.36 16.89 10.46
N GLY A 54 -21.87 15.79 9.92
CA GLY A 54 -23.15 15.70 9.24
C GLY A 54 -23.14 15.99 7.72
N LYS A 55 -22.06 16.54 7.15
CA LYS A 55 -22.03 16.83 5.70
C LYS A 55 -21.73 15.61 4.83
N TYR A 56 -20.89 14.69 5.32
CA TYR A 56 -20.44 13.48 4.61
C TYR A 56 -20.70 12.18 5.39
N LEU A 57 -21.40 12.30 6.54
CA LEU A 57 -21.83 11.13 7.29
C LEU A 57 -23.09 10.57 6.64
N LEU A 58 -22.94 9.39 6.06
CA LEU A 58 -24.08 8.57 5.65
C LEU A 58 -24.73 8.00 6.92
N THR A 59 -25.79 8.68 7.38
CA THR A 59 -26.55 8.26 8.57
C THR A 59 -27.69 7.30 8.25
N ASN A 60 -28.03 7.15 6.96
CA ASN A 60 -29.09 6.27 6.46
C ASN A 60 -28.57 5.46 5.30
N ILE A 61 -28.16 4.22 5.59
CA ILE A 61 -27.77 3.26 4.55
C ILE A 61 -28.99 2.43 4.21
N ASN A 62 -29.29 2.28 2.91
CA ASN A 62 -30.39 1.44 2.46
C ASN A 62 -30.24 0.03 3.07
N PRO A 63 -31.26 -0.50 3.80
CA PRO A 63 -31.19 -1.83 4.38
C PRO A 63 -30.88 -2.96 3.39
N ASP A 64 -31.22 -2.78 2.12
CA ASP A 64 -30.94 -3.78 1.07
C ASP A 64 -29.43 -3.93 0.80
N LEU A 65 -28.60 -2.96 1.18
CA LEU A 65 -27.15 -3.03 1.05
C LEU A 65 -26.49 -4.07 1.98
N LYS A 66 -27.20 -4.61 2.96
CA LYS A 66 -26.71 -5.70 3.82
C LYS A 66 -26.36 -6.98 3.04
N GLU A 67 -26.95 -7.17 1.88
CA GLU A 67 -26.69 -8.30 0.99
C GLU A 67 -25.49 -8.06 0.05
N VAL A 68 -24.91 -6.88 0.09
CA VAL A 68 -23.79 -6.47 -0.78
C VAL A 68 -22.52 -6.36 0.04
N SER A 69 -21.46 -7.06 -0.39
CA SER A 69 -20.14 -6.86 0.20
C SER A 69 -19.54 -5.53 -0.26
N MET A 70 -18.98 -4.77 0.67
CA MET A 70 -18.32 -3.51 0.38
C MET A 70 -16.87 -3.53 0.86
N ARG A 71 -15.97 -2.98 0.04
CA ARG A 71 -14.56 -2.82 0.38
C ARG A 71 -14.14 -1.37 0.20
N ALA A 72 -13.53 -0.79 1.23
CA ALA A 72 -12.78 0.45 1.12
C ALA A 72 -11.28 0.15 1.19
N ARG A 73 -10.48 0.85 0.37
CA ARG A 73 -9.02 0.73 0.38
C ARG A 73 -8.40 2.12 0.45
N VAL A 74 -7.40 2.25 1.32
CA VAL A 74 -6.50 3.40 1.35
C VAL A 74 -5.05 2.91 1.37
N ALA A 75 -4.14 3.69 0.77
CA ALA A 75 -2.72 3.42 0.79
C ALA A 75 -1.98 4.62 1.37
N ARG A 76 -0.92 4.37 2.12
CA ARG A 76 -0.06 5.40 2.70
C ARG A 76 1.38 4.93 2.72
N ASN A 77 2.29 5.86 2.41
CA ASN A 77 3.70 5.73 2.73
C ASN A 77 3.98 6.48 4.03
N VAL A 78 4.96 6.01 4.78
CA VAL A 78 5.33 6.64 6.07
C VAL A 78 6.49 7.59 5.85
N ALA A 79 6.37 8.83 6.35
CA ALA A 79 7.41 9.83 6.25
C ALA A 79 8.73 9.35 6.91
N GLY A 80 9.85 9.71 6.31
CA GLY A 80 11.19 9.32 6.80
C GLY A 80 11.65 7.92 6.38
N TRP A 81 10.87 7.21 5.56
CA TRP A 81 11.22 5.92 4.99
C TRP A 81 11.35 6.00 3.47
N ASN A 82 12.22 5.16 2.90
CA ASN A 82 12.23 4.96 1.46
C ASN A 82 10.87 4.40 0.98
N LEU A 83 10.56 4.66 -0.28
CA LEU A 83 9.40 4.01 -0.92
C LEU A 83 9.72 2.52 -1.19
N PRO A 84 8.70 1.65 -1.29
CA PRO A 84 8.90 0.21 -1.41
C PRO A 84 9.94 -0.25 -2.45
N PRO A 85 10.05 0.36 -3.64
CA PRO A 85 11.06 -0.06 -4.62
C PRO A 85 12.52 0.15 -4.18
N LYS A 86 12.76 1.06 -3.25
CA LYS A 86 14.10 1.38 -2.75
C LYS A 86 14.48 0.65 -1.47
N MET A 87 13.50 0.22 -0.70
CA MET A 87 13.74 -0.49 0.55
C MET A 87 14.54 -1.77 0.31
N ASN A 88 15.62 -1.96 1.05
CA ASN A 88 16.32 -3.24 1.14
C ASN A 88 15.68 -4.12 2.23
N LYS A 89 16.12 -5.36 2.32
CA LYS A 89 15.60 -6.34 3.28
C LYS A 89 15.66 -5.85 4.74
N GLU A 90 16.78 -5.25 5.13
CA GLU A 90 16.98 -4.76 6.50
C GLU A 90 15.99 -3.63 6.84
N GLU A 91 15.83 -2.68 5.92
CA GLU A 91 14.86 -1.58 6.06
C GLU A 91 13.42 -2.09 6.14
N ARG A 92 13.07 -3.10 5.31
CA ARG A 92 11.76 -3.75 5.35
C ARG A 92 11.47 -4.41 6.69
N LEU A 93 12.42 -5.13 7.26
CA LEU A 93 12.27 -5.77 8.57
C LEU A 93 12.12 -4.73 9.69
N LYS A 94 12.91 -3.66 9.63
CA LYS A 94 12.78 -2.55 10.58
C LYS A 94 11.42 -1.86 10.46
N PHE A 95 10.95 -1.63 9.24
CA PHE A 95 9.64 -1.04 8.98
C PHE A 95 8.52 -1.92 9.52
N GLU A 96 8.57 -3.24 9.27
CA GLU A 96 7.59 -4.20 9.78
C GLU A 96 7.49 -4.15 11.31
N ASN A 97 8.63 -4.20 12.00
CA ASN A 97 8.65 -4.11 13.46
C ASN A 97 8.06 -2.78 13.96
N THR A 98 8.38 -1.67 13.30
CA THR A 98 7.81 -0.36 13.64
C THR A 98 6.30 -0.36 13.48
N MET A 99 5.77 -0.97 12.41
CA MET A 99 4.31 -1.06 12.20
C MET A 99 3.63 -1.97 13.23
N VAL A 100 4.27 -3.07 13.63
CA VAL A 100 3.76 -3.94 14.70
C VAL A 100 3.65 -3.18 16.02
N ASP A 101 4.70 -2.42 16.38
CA ASP A 101 4.68 -1.59 17.58
C ASP A 101 3.59 -0.52 17.56
N ILE A 102 3.28 0.03 16.38
CA ILE A 102 2.19 0.99 16.21
C ILE A 102 0.82 0.30 16.39
N PHE A 103 0.62 -0.87 15.76
CA PHE A 103 -0.62 -1.63 15.92
C PHE A 103 -0.85 -2.06 17.37
N ASP A 104 0.19 -2.49 18.08
CA ASP A 104 0.09 -2.85 19.48
C ASP A 104 -0.34 -1.65 20.36
N LYS A 105 0.10 -0.43 20.00
CA LYS A 105 -0.29 0.81 20.72
C LYS A 105 -1.74 1.23 20.47
N PHE A 106 -2.36 0.82 19.40
CA PHE A 106 -3.77 1.16 19.15
C PHE A 106 -4.72 0.49 20.13
N GLY A 107 -4.31 -0.62 20.77
CA GLY A 107 -5.16 -1.36 21.71
C GLY A 107 -6.46 -1.90 21.09
N LEU A 108 -6.51 -2.02 19.78
CA LEU A 108 -7.68 -2.56 19.07
C LEU A 108 -7.65 -4.09 19.10
N PRO A 109 -8.84 -4.74 19.14
CA PRO A 109 -8.90 -6.19 19.01
C PRO A 109 -8.36 -6.61 17.65
N GLY A 110 -7.56 -7.68 17.62
CA GLY A 110 -6.98 -8.20 16.40
C GLY A 110 -5.60 -8.81 16.60
N LYS A 111 -5.02 -9.31 15.51
CA LYS A 111 -3.72 -9.96 15.53
C LYS A 111 -2.94 -9.62 14.26
N TYR A 112 -1.65 -9.35 14.45
CA TYR A 112 -0.71 -9.23 13.34
C TYR A 112 -0.25 -10.61 12.89
N HIS A 113 -0.25 -10.83 11.58
CA HIS A 113 0.24 -12.03 10.92
C HIS A 113 1.38 -11.63 9.96
N SER A 114 2.56 -12.16 10.22
CA SER A 114 3.76 -11.88 9.43
C SER A 114 4.03 -13.01 8.42
N LEU A 115 4.47 -12.63 7.22
CA LEU A 115 5.03 -13.56 6.24
C LEU A 115 6.56 -13.67 6.36
N THR A 116 7.20 -12.81 7.16
CA THR A 116 8.63 -12.83 7.40
C THR A 116 9.03 -14.08 8.19
N PRO A 117 9.91 -14.94 7.65
CA PRO A 117 10.45 -16.05 8.43
C PRO A 117 11.11 -15.58 9.71
N ASP A 118 11.00 -16.37 10.77
CA ASP A 118 11.55 -16.12 12.12
C ASP A 118 10.95 -14.92 12.87
N HIS A 119 9.96 -14.23 12.30
CA HIS A 119 9.23 -13.19 13.02
C HIS A 119 8.33 -13.80 14.11
N LYS A 120 8.22 -13.15 15.28
CA LYS A 120 7.40 -13.61 16.41
C LYS A 120 5.94 -13.94 16.07
N ASN A 121 5.40 -13.27 15.04
CA ASN A 121 4.03 -13.44 14.54
C ASN A 121 4.00 -14.14 13.17
N PHE A 122 5.04 -14.90 12.84
CA PHE A 122 5.10 -15.63 11.58
C PHE A 122 3.92 -16.63 11.47
N ILE A 123 3.35 -16.72 10.29
CA ILE A 123 2.32 -17.71 9.96
C ILE A 123 2.84 -18.66 8.89
N SER A 124 2.46 -19.91 8.99
CA SER A 124 2.79 -20.93 7.99
C SER A 124 2.17 -20.60 6.62
N ASN A 125 2.76 -21.13 5.54
CA ASN A 125 2.17 -20.99 4.21
C ASN A 125 0.72 -21.47 4.16
N GLY A 126 0.41 -22.60 4.83
CA GLY A 126 -0.95 -23.11 4.87
C GLY A 126 -1.95 -22.21 5.60
N ASP A 127 -1.51 -21.46 6.61
CA ASP A 127 -2.37 -20.47 7.26
C ASP A 127 -2.46 -19.17 6.42
N ALA A 128 -1.40 -18.80 5.73
CA ALA A 128 -1.41 -17.71 4.77
C ALA A 128 -2.41 -18.00 3.62
N ASP A 129 -2.43 -19.22 3.11
CA ASP A 129 -3.36 -19.64 2.06
C ASP A 129 -4.82 -19.57 2.52
N LYS A 130 -5.12 -20.01 3.74
CA LYS A 130 -6.46 -19.85 4.34
C LYS A 130 -6.92 -18.38 4.44
N LEU A 131 -5.97 -17.46 4.69
CA LEU A 131 -6.27 -16.02 4.70
C LEU A 131 -6.46 -15.46 3.28
N ARG A 132 -5.73 -15.99 2.29
CA ARG A 132 -5.93 -15.64 0.87
C ARG A 132 -7.28 -16.13 0.34
N ASP A 133 -7.65 -17.36 0.65
CA ASP A 133 -8.95 -17.92 0.28
C ASP A 133 -10.13 -17.10 0.83
N LYS A 134 -9.95 -16.49 1.99
CA LYS A 134 -10.90 -15.57 2.60
C LYS A 134 -10.76 -14.11 2.10
N HIS A 135 -9.87 -13.85 1.17
CA HIS A 135 -9.55 -12.50 0.65
C HIS A 135 -9.06 -11.49 1.70
N PHE A 136 -8.50 -11.98 2.81
CA PHE A 136 -7.89 -11.12 3.83
C PHE A 136 -6.42 -10.83 3.54
N LEU A 137 -5.67 -11.81 3.05
CA LEU A 137 -4.27 -11.64 2.71
C LEU A 137 -4.10 -11.41 1.20
N PHE A 138 -3.16 -10.53 0.85
CA PHE A 138 -2.74 -10.30 -0.53
C PHE A 138 -2.02 -11.53 -1.12
N ASN A 139 -2.05 -11.66 -2.44
CA ASN A 139 -1.37 -12.74 -3.17
C ASN A 139 0.16 -12.59 -3.11
N ASP A 140 0.85 -13.64 -3.54
CA ASP A 140 2.30 -13.59 -3.73
C ASP A 140 2.64 -12.51 -4.76
N MET A 141 3.42 -11.52 -4.33
CA MET A 141 3.78 -10.38 -5.17
C MET A 141 4.78 -10.75 -6.26
N THR A 142 5.49 -11.87 -6.13
CA THR A 142 6.49 -12.30 -7.12
C THR A 142 5.85 -12.84 -8.39
N THR A 143 4.57 -13.14 -8.36
CA THR A 143 3.81 -13.61 -9.54
C THR A 143 3.26 -12.44 -10.39
N ASP A 144 3.38 -11.21 -9.93
CA ASP A 144 2.90 -10.01 -10.62
C ASP A 144 4.07 -9.27 -11.28
N ASN A 145 4.08 -9.21 -12.61
CA ASN A 145 5.14 -8.59 -13.40
C ASN A 145 5.26 -7.07 -13.11
N HIS A 146 4.17 -6.37 -12.82
CA HIS A 146 4.22 -4.95 -12.47
C HIS A 146 4.91 -4.73 -11.11
N LEU A 147 4.64 -5.60 -10.13
CA LEU A 147 5.24 -5.50 -8.80
C LEU A 147 6.71 -5.92 -8.80
N THR A 148 7.08 -6.91 -9.62
CA THR A 148 8.49 -7.36 -9.75
C THR A 148 9.34 -6.35 -10.50
N SER A 149 8.89 -5.88 -11.66
CA SER A 149 9.63 -4.91 -12.48
C SER A 149 9.75 -3.53 -11.84
N SER A 150 8.78 -3.14 -11.00
CA SER A 150 8.85 -1.90 -10.21
C SER A 150 9.77 -2.00 -8.99
N GLY A 151 10.16 -3.19 -8.57
CA GLY A 151 10.93 -3.46 -7.35
C GLY A 151 10.10 -3.52 -6.07
N VAL A 152 8.79 -3.38 -6.16
CA VAL A 152 7.89 -3.50 -4.98
C VAL A 152 7.94 -4.90 -4.38
N ALA A 153 8.06 -5.95 -5.21
CA ALA A 153 8.16 -7.33 -4.79
C ALA A 153 9.56 -7.75 -4.31
N SER A 154 10.55 -6.86 -4.33
CA SER A 154 11.92 -7.18 -3.89
C SER A 154 11.94 -7.73 -2.46
N ASP A 155 12.86 -8.64 -2.20
CA ASP A 155 13.03 -9.29 -0.89
C ASP A 155 11.77 -9.98 -0.35
N TRP A 156 10.92 -10.48 -1.22
CA TRP A 156 9.76 -11.28 -0.79
C TRP A 156 10.20 -12.53 -0.02
N PRO A 157 9.52 -12.91 1.09
CA PRO A 157 8.36 -12.28 1.74
C PRO A 157 8.71 -11.34 2.91
N PHE A 158 9.96 -10.92 3.05
CA PHE A 158 10.44 -10.15 4.20
C PHE A 158 9.77 -8.78 4.31
N GLY A 159 9.41 -8.41 5.53
CA GLY A 159 8.76 -7.14 5.83
C GLY A 159 7.31 -7.04 5.35
N ARG A 160 6.64 -8.18 5.18
CA ARG A 160 5.23 -8.26 4.75
C ARG A 160 4.39 -8.94 5.81
N GLY A 161 3.24 -8.36 6.04
CA GLY A 161 2.27 -8.92 6.96
C GLY A 161 0.96 -8.17 6.91
N ILE A 162 0.03 -8.62 7.71
CA ILE A 162 -1.31 -8.03 7.82
C ILE A 162 -1.78 -8.06 9.26
N TRP A 163 -2.52 -7.05 9.65
CA TRP A 163 -3.24 -7.03 10.90
C TRP A 163 -4.72 -7.28 10.62
N VAL A 164 -5.31 -8.25 11.33
CA VAL A 164 -6.70 -8.66 11.16
C VAL A 164 -7.41 -8.58 12.52
N SER A 165 -8.55 -7.92 12.55
CA SER A 165 -9.43 -7.83 13.73
C SER A 165 -10.62 -8.76 13.62
#